data_3d4ab66e1178e95b5fa2f77da6a32469
#
_entry.id   3d4ab66e1178e95b5fa2f77da6a32469
#
_cell.length_a   1.000
_cell.length_b   1.000
_cell.length_c   1.000
_cell.angle_alpha   90.00
_cell.angle_beta   90.00
_cell.angle_gamma   90.00
#
_symmetry.space_group_name_H-M   'P 1'
#
loop_
_entity.id
_entity.type
_entity.pdbx_description
1 polymer ?
#
loop_
_entity_poly.entity_id
_entity_poly.type
_entity_poly.pdbx_seq_one_letter_code
_entity_poly.pdbx_strand_id
1 'polypeptide(L)'
;MNFNFQLILKNKLLVIFTKKKLLEVKSLAFTYEGQNQICFPDISLSNNEGLIVLGNSGSGKTTLINLIAGLIKPDSGDITLNQTKYNELSLDDLDIFRGKNIGLIFQKPHFIRNLTVLENLSLSTHLSRNKVRKEVFEETLSEVGLSEKINMRPNELSEGEQQRLSIAMALVKEPALILADEPTSSLDDNNCNKVISLLKKYSEKKGCKLVIVTHDSRIKDLFKKRISL
;
A
#
# COMPACT_ATOMS: atom_id res chain seq x y z
N MET A 1 37.13 -24.37 -23.99
CA MET A 1 35.71 -24.11 -24.27
C MET A 1 34.95 -24.19 -22.92
N ASN A 2 34.81 -23.14 -22.11
CA ASN A 2 33.88 -23.12 -20.94
C ASN A 2 33.99 -21.88 -20.04
N PHE A 3 34.91 -20.93 -20.31
CA PHE A 3 34.98 -19.73 -19.47
C PHE A 3 33.89 -18.71 -19.81
N ASN A 4 33.54 -18.57 -21.09
CA ASN A 4 32.50 -17.66 -21.57
C ASN A 4 31.09 -18.12 -21.21
N PHE A 5 30.84 -19.43 -21.12
CA PHE A 5 29.50 -19.95 -20.79
C PHE A 5 29.16 -19.76 -19.30
N GLN A 6 30.17 -19.90 -18.43
CA GLN A 6 29.99 -19.62 -16.98
C GLN A 6 29.79 -18.12 -16.70
N LEU A 7 30.47 -17.25 -17.46
CA LEU A 7 30.30 -15.80 -17.31
C LEU A 7 28.93 -15.32 -17.79
N ILE A 8 28.44 -15.91 -18.89
CA ILE A 8 27.09 -15.63 -19.42
C ILE A 8 26.00 -16.15 -18.48
N LEU A 9 26.17 -17.34 -17.90
CA LEU A 9 25.26 -17.89 -16.90
C LEU A 9 25.28 -17.07 -15.60
N LYS A 10 26.47 -16.66 -15.14
CA LYS A 10 26.61 -15.80 -13.94
C LYS A 10 26.00 -14.43 -14.17
N ASN A 11 26.18 -13.83 -15.35
CA ASN A 11 25.55 -12.57 -15.71
C ASN A 11 24.02 -12.70 -15.91
N LYS A 12 23.52 -13.78 -16.52
CA LYS A 12 22.09 -14.07 -16.61
C LYS A 12 21.48 -14.39 -15.24
N LEU A 13 22.16 -15.16 -14.40
CA LEU A 13 21.70 -15.34 -12.99
C LEU A 13 21.76 -14.04 -12.22
N LEU A 14 22.80 -13.21 -12.36
CA LEU A 14 22.87 -11.89 -11.70
C LEU A 14 21.73 -10.96 -12.16
N VAL A 15 21.39 -11.00 -13.45
CA VAL A 15 20.24 -10.23 -14.01
C VAL A 15 18.90 -10.80 -13.54
N ILE A 16 18.81 -12.13 -13.29
CA ILE A 16 17.59 -12.75 -12.74
C ILE A 16 17.46 -12.44 -11.23
N PHE A 17 18.59 -12.37 -10.49
CA PHE A 17 18.58 -12.01 -9.06
C PHE A 17 18.46 -10.51 -8.80
N THR A 18 18.62 -9.64 -9.80
CA THR A 18 18.51 -8.17 -9.64
C THR A 18 17.24 -7.56 -10.23
N LYS A 19 16.18 -8.33 -10.49
CA LYS A 19 14.85 -7.75 -10.70
C LYS A 19 14.32 -7.25 -9.35
N LYS A 20 14.96 -6.21 -8.82
CA LYS A 20 14.46 -5.47 -7.65
C LYS A 20 13.05 -5.01 -7.97
N LYS A 21 12.09 -5.57 -7.27
CA LYS A 21 10.75 -5.00 -7.25
C LYS A 21 10.89 -3.64 -6.58
N LEU A 22 10.62 -2.56 -7.30
CA LEU A 22 10.92 -1.20 -6.90
C LEU A 22 9.66 -0.34 -7.06
N LEU A 23 9.43 0.56 -6.13
CA LEU A 23 8.58 1.74 -6.35
C LEU A 23 9.51 2.90 -6.68
N GLU A 24 9.32 3.52 -7.83
CA GLU A 24 9.99 4.76 -8.22
C GLU A 24 8.95 5.83 -8.53
N VAL A 25 9.13 7.00 -7.95
CA VAL A 25 8.38 8.22 -8.22
C VAL A 25 9.41 9.28 -8.59
N LYS A 26 9.29 9.89 -9.77
CA LYS A 26 10.27 10.86 -10.27
C LYS A 26 9.59 12.12 -10.80
N SER A 27 10.05 13.28 -10.33
CA SER A 27 9.66 14.61 -10.79
C SER A 27 8.12 14.80 -10.82
N LEU A 28 7.43 14.23 -9.85
CA LEU A 28 5.98 14.20 -9.79
C LEU A 28 5.42 15.57 -9.44
N ALA A 29 4.49 16.07 -10.25
CA ALA A 29 3.77 17.29 -9.97
C ALA A 29 2.28 17.14 -10.30
N PHE A 30 1.46 17.90 -9.57
CA PHE A 30 0.01 17.89 -9.72
C PHE A 30 -0.59 19.25 -9.33
N THR A 31 -1.63 19.66 -10.06
CA THR A 31 -2.34 20.92 -9.85
C THR A 31 -3.83 20.64 -9.71
N TYR A 32 -4.44 21.03 -8.60
CA TYR A 32 -5.90 21.13 -8.52
C TYR A 32 -6.39 22.38 -9.25
N GLU A 33 -7.57 22.29 -9.83
CA GLU A 33 -8.18 23.42 -10.53
C GLU A 33 -8.22 24.68 -9.63
N GLY A 34 -7.67 25.79 -10.14
CA GLY A 34 -7.59 27.06 -9.41
C GLY A 34 -6.56 27.12 -8.27
N GLN A 35 -5.66 26.12 -8.15
CA GLN A 35 -4.63 26.10 -7.12
C GLN A 35 -3.21 26.13 -7.71
N ASN A 36 -2.22 26.37 -6.85
CA ASN A 36 -0.81 26.26 -7.21
C ASN A 36 -0.39 24.81 -7.43
N GLN A 37 0.59 24.63 -8.32
CA GLN A 37 1.19 23.32 -8.55
C GLN A 37 1.90 22.80 -7.31
N ILE A 38 1.66 21.55 -6.99
CA ILE A 38 2.33 20.80 -5.92
C ILE A 38 3.41 19.93 -6.57
N CYS A 39 4.66 20.10 -6.18
CA CYS A 39 5.78 19.24 -6.59
C CYS A 39 6.14 18.31 -5.45
N PHE A 40 6.34 17.04 -5.79
CA PHE A 40 6.66 16.00 -4.81
C PHE A 40 8.13 15.55 -4.93
N PRO A 41 8.78 15.20 -3.82
CA PRO A 41 10.14 14.67 -3.84
C PRO A 41 10.19 13.30 -4.52
N ASP A 42 11.33 12.98 -5.12
CA ASP A 42 11.58 11.67 -5.70
C ASP A 42 11.57 10.57 -4.61
N ILE A 43 10.93 9.45 -4.92
CA ILE A 43 10.81 8.30 -4.00
C ILE A 43 11.38 7.07 -4.70
N SER A 44 12.21 6.32 -3.97
CA SER A 44 12.70 5.02 -4.41
C SER A 44 12.65 4.03 -3.24
N LEU A 45 11.82 2.97 -3.38
CA LEU A 45 11.66 1.93 -2.37
C LEU A 45 11.88 0.55 -2.97
N SER A 46 12.77 -0.22 -2.34
CA SER A 46 12.97 -1.65 -2.60
C SER A 46 11.97 -2.50 -1.80
N ASN A 47 12.00 -3.82 -2.00
CA ASN A 47 11.21 -4.75 -1.20
C ASN A 47 11.56 -4.62 0.30
N ASN A 48 10.58 -4.83 1.15
CA ASN A 48 10.69 -4.74 2.62
C ASN A 48 11.05 -3.34 3.13
N GLU A 49 11.04 -2.32 2.29
CA GLU A 49 11.29 -0.95 2.73
C GLU A 49 9.99 -0.24 3.06
N GLY A 50 10.01 0.47 4.18
CA GLY A 50 8.95 1.37 4.61
C GLY A 50 9.40 2.83 4.52
N LEU A 51 8.50 3.68 4.04
CA LEU A 51 8.62 5.13 3.97
C LEU A 51 7.51 5.76 4.81
N ILE A 52 7.88 6.73 5.64
CA ILE A 52 6.92 7.64 6.24
C ILE A 52 7.02 9.02 5.59
N VAL A 53 5.89 9.58 5.23
CA VAL A 53 5.77 10.94 4.70
C VAL A 53 5.04 11.79 5.74
N LEU A 54 5.74 12.76 6.29
CA LEU A 54 5.24 13.65 7.31
C LEU A 54 4.84 14.98 6.69
N GLY A 55 3.82 15.62 7.24
CA GLY A 55 3.41 16.95 6.81
C GLY A 55 2.16 17.44 7.53
N ASN A 56 1.95 18.74 7.54
CA ASN A 56 0.75 19.35 8.11
C ASN A 56 -0.50 19.01 7.28
N SER A 57 -1.68 19.29 7.82
CA SER A 57 -2.90 19.21 7.04
C SER A 57 -2.81 20.13 5.81
N GLY A 58 -3.23 19.65 4.65
CA GLY A 58 -3.16 20.41 3.40
C GLY A 58 -1.80 20.39 2.68
N SER A 59 -0.75 19.72 3.19
CA SER A 59 0.57 19.68 2.55
C SER A 59 0.65 18.78 1.29
N GLY A 60 -0.46 18.14 0.87
CA GLY A 60 -0.47 17.27 -0.31
C GLY A 60 -0.27 15.78 -0.04
N LYS A 61 -0.25 15.32 1.24
CA LYS A 61 -0.06 13.90 1.61
C LYS A 61 -1.06 12.95 0.92
N THR A 62 -2.35 13.25 1.05
CA THR A 62 -3.41 12.47 0.41
C THR A 62 -3.30 12.52 -1.13
N THR A 63 -2.90 13.67 -1.69
CA THR A 63 -2.64 13.81 -3.12
C THR A 63 -1.51 12.88 -3.57
N LEU A 64 -0.40 12.84 -2.82
CA LEU A 64 0.72 11.93 -3.10
C LEU A 64 0.27 10.46 -3.08
N ILE A 65 -0.49 10.05 -2.06
CA ILE A 65 -1.06 8.69 -1.98
C ILE A 65 -1.94 8.39 -3.20
N ASN A 66 -2.82 9.31 -3.58
CA ASN A 66 -3.73 9.12 -4.72
C ASN A 66 -2.97 9.04 -6.05
N LEU A 67 -1.91 9.80 -6.22
CA LEU A 67 -1.02 9.72 -7.39
C LEU A 67 -0.30 8.37 -7.44
N ILE A 68 0.35 7.95 -6.34
CA ILE A 68 1.04 6.65 -6.27
C ILE A 68 0.07 5.48 -6.42
N ALA A 69 -1.17 5.64 -5.94
CA ALA A 69 -2.21 4.65 -6.15
C ALA A 69 -2.74 4.61 -7.59
N GLY A 70 -2.44 5.60 -8.42
CA GLY A 70 -3.01 5.74 -9.77
C GLY A 70 -4.50 6.06 -9.75
N LEU A 71 -5.00 6.71 -8.68
CA LEU A 71 -6.39 7.19 -8.58
C LEU A 71 -6.59 8.53 -9.28
N ILE A 72 -5.54 9.33 -9.34
CA ILE A 72 -5.48 10.59 -10.09
C ILE A 72 -4.23 10.58 -10.97
N LYS A 73 -4.30 11.24 -12.12
CA LYS A 73 -3.19 11.32 -13.07
C LYS A 73 -2.33 12.54 -12.74
N PRO A 74 -0.99 12.41 -12.68
CA PRO A 74 -0.11 13.57 -12.49
C PRO A 74 -0.08 14.47 -13.75
N ASP A 75 0.23 15.75 -13.56
CA ASP A 75 0.48 16.69 -14.65
C ASP A 75 1.83 16.39 -15.30
N SER A 76 2.82 16.01 -14.50
CA SER A 76 4.16 15.62 -14.96
C SER A 76 4.79 14.60 -14.00
N GLY A 77 5.86 13.99 -14.49
CA GLY A 77 6.62 12.97 -13.75
C GLY A 77 6.14 11.56 -14.02
N ASP A 78 6.86 10.60 -13.46
CA ASP A 78 6.66 9.18 -13.71
C ASP A 78 6.50 8.39 -12.41
N ILE A 79 5.60 7.40 -12.44
CA ILE A 79 5.43 6.41 -11.38
C ILE A 79 5.67 5.03 -11.98
N THR A 80 6.56 4.27 -11.35
CA THR A 80 6.86 2.89 -11.73
C THR A 80 6.73 1.97 -10.51
N LEU A 81 5.92 0.94 -10.62
CA LEU A 81 5.82 -0.12 -9.61
C LEU A 81 6.14 -1.47 -10.23
N ASN A 82 7.14 -2.17 -9.67
CA ASN A 82 7.56 -3.50 -10.16
C ASN A 82 7.85 -3.55 -11.66
N GLN A 83 8.52 -2.52 -12.21
CA GLN A 83 8.88 -2.36 -13.63
C GLN A 83 7.69 -1.96 -14.55
N THR A 84 6.50 -1.83 -14.03
CA THR A 84 5.34 -1.32 -14.77
C THR A 84 5.26 0.19 -14.59
N LYS A 85 5.40 0.93 -15.68
CA LYS A 85 5.20 2.38 -15.69
C LYS A 85 3.73 2.69 -15.89
N TYR A 86 3.19 3.59 -15.07
CA TYR A 86 1.76 3.92 -15.10
C TYR A 86 1.34 4.65 -16.37
N ASN A 87 2.22 5.48 -16.92
CA ASN A 87 1.97 6.23 -18.16
C ASN A 87 1.92 5.34 -19.42
N GLU A 88 2.37 4.09 -19.35
CA GLU A 88 2.29 3.10 -20.42
C GLU A 88 1.00 2.27 -20.37
N LEU A 89 0.17 2.43 -19.33
CA LEU A 89 -1.09 1.69 -19.16
C LEU A 89 -2.28 2.52 -19.63
N SER A 90 -3.28 1.83 -20.19
CA SER A 90 -4.62 2.41 -20.33
C SER A 90 -5.26 2.60 -18.94
N LEU A 91 -6.34 3.40 -18.86
CA LEU A 91 -7.04 3.59 -17.58
C LEU A 91 -7.57 2.26 -17.03
N ASP A 92 -8.13 1.41 -17.87
CA ASP A 92 -8.66 0.10 -17.47
C ASP A 92 -7.54 -0.83 -16.99
N ASP A 93 -6.38 -0.83 -17.67
CA ASP A 93 -5.23 -1.64 -17.27
C ASP A 93 -4.63 -1.13 -15.96
N LEU A 94 -4.59 0.18 -15.74
CA LEU A 94 -4.13 0.79 -14.49
C LEU A 94 -5.08 0.41 -13.33
N ASP A 95 -6.39 0.38 -13.55
CA ASP A 95 -7.37 -0.04 -12.55
C ASP A 95 -7.19 -1.50 -12.16
N ILE A 96 -6.99 -2.37 -13.15
CA ILE A 96 -6.69 -3.80 -12.91
C ILE A 96 -5.36 -3.96 -12.19
N PHE A 97 -4.33 -3.22 -12.61
CA PHE A 97 -3.01 -3.25 -12.00
C PHE A 97 -3.06 -2.78 -10.54
N ARG A 98 -3.73 -1.66 -10.26
CA ARG A 98 -3.97 -1.15 -8.90
C ARG A 98 -4.66 -2.20 -8.04
N GLY A 99 -5.78 -2.75 -8.52
CA GLY A 99 -6.55 -3.75 -7.80
C GLY A 99 -5.70 -4.93 -7.33
N LYS A 100 -4.75 -5.39 -8.15
CA LYS A 100 -3.90 -6.55 -7.88
C LYS A 100 -2.67 -6.23 -7.05
N ASN A 101 -2.08 -5.04 -7.22
CA ASN A 101 -0.73 -4.74 -6.71
C ASN A 101 -0.72 -3.77 -5.53
N ILE A 102 -1.80 -3.02 -5.28
CA ILE A 102 -1.83 -1.95 -4.28
C ILE A 102 -2.90 -2.23 -3.23
N GLY A 103 -2.47 -2.30 -1.97
CA GLY A 103 -3.34 -2.27 -0.80
C GLY A 103 -3.49 -0.83 -0.31
N LEU A 104 -4.71 -0.28 -0.40
CA LEU A 104 -5.03 1.07 0.07
C LEU A 104 -5.72 0.99 1.43
N ILE A 105 -5.20 1.78 2.38
CA ILE A 105 -5.78 1.98 3.71
C ILE A 105 -6.09 3.47 3.82
N PHE A 106 -7.37 3.80 3.84
CA PHE A 106 -7.83 5.18 3.94
C PHE A 106 -7.95 5.63 5.39
N GLN A 107 -7.84 6.92 5.63
CA GLN A 107 -8.05 7.54 6.94
C GLN A 107 -9.42 7.18 7.53
N LYS A 108 -10.47 7.25 6.70
CA LYS A 108 -11.81 6.75 7.06
C LYS A 108 -12.03 5.42 6.36
N PRO A 109 -12.25 4.34 7.11
CA PRO A 109 -12.54 3.04 6.51
C PRO A 109 -13.79 3.06 5.63
N HIS A 110 -13.73 2.38 4.50
CA HIS A 110 -14.83 2.26 3.55
C HIS A 110 -15.31 0.80 3.50
N PHE A 111 -16.53 0.56 3.98
CA PHE A 111 -17.15 -0.76 4.02
C PHE A 111 -18.51 -0.75 3.35
N ILE A 112 -18.92 -1.90 2.82
CA ILE A 112 -20.32 -2.16 2.54
C ILE A 112 -20.98 -2.60 3.84
N ARG A 113 -21.74 -1.70 4.47
CA ARG A 113 -22.26 -1.86 5.84
C ARG A 113 -23.18 -3.08 6.02
N ASN A 114 -23.87 -3.49 4.95
CA ASN A 114 -24.78 -4.61 4.97
C ASN A 114 -24.08 -5.97 4.76
N LEU A 115 -22.80 -5.98 4.40
CA LEU A 115 -22.00 -7.18 4.26
C LEU A 115 -21.25 -7.47 5.56
N THR A 116 -21.04 -8.75 5.84
CA THR A 116 -20.20 -9.22 6.95
C THR A 116 -18.72 -8.87 6.71
N VAL A 117 -17.88 -9.08 7.72
CA VAL A 117 -16.42 -8.99 7.64
C VAL A 117 -15.90 -9.86 6.49
N LEU A 118 -16.30 -11.14 6.42
CA LEU A 118 -15.87 -12.06 5.35
C LEU A 118 -16.33 -11.59 3.97
N GLU A 119 -17.57 -11.15 3.85
CA GLU A 119 -18.12 -10.68 2.58
C GLU A 119 -17.44 -9.41 2.08
N ASN A 120 -17.07 -8.46 2.97
CA ASN A 120 -16.28 -7.29 2.61
C ASN A 120 -14.88 -7.69 2.08
N LEU A 121 -14.20 -8.63 2.75
CA LEU A 121 -12.92 -9.16 2.25
C LEU A 121 -13.10 -9.84 0.88
N SER A 122 -14.10 -10.69 0.73
CA SER A 122 -14.39 -11.39 -0.51
C SER A 122 -14.68 -10.42 -1.66
N LEU A 123 -15.45 -9.38 -1.40
CA LEU A 123 -15.73 -8.32 -2.38
C LEU A 123 -14.46 -7.60 -2.81
N SER A 124 -13.56 -7.27 -1.88
CA SER A 124 -12.30 -6.58 -2.22
C SER A 124 -11.42 -7.42 -3.15
N THR A 125 -11.39 -8.75 -2.96
CA THR A 125 -10.64 -9.66 -3.83
C THR A 125 -11.32 -9.87 -5.18
N HIS A 126 -12.64 -9.94 -5.20
CA HIS A 126 -13.44 -10.06 -6.43
C HIS A 126 -13.24 -8.83 -7.32
N LEU A 127 -13.37 -7.63 -6.78
CA LEU A 127 -13.19 -6.37 -7.52
C LEU A 127 -11.76 -6.21 -8.05
N SER A 128 -10.75 -6.72 -7.34
CA SER A 128 -9.37 -6.71 -7.80
C SER A 128 -9.06 -7.80 -8.85
N ARG A 129 -10.04 -8.61 -9.22
CA ARG A 129 -9.89 -9.81 -10.10
C ARG A 129 -8.80 -10.76 -9.57
N ASN A 130 -8.64 -10.84 -8.27
CA ASN A 130 -7.66 -11.68 -7.60
C ASN A 130 -8.36 -12.95 -7.09
N LYS A 131 -7.90 -14.11 -7.54
CA LYS A 131 -8.39 -15.40 -7.02
C LYS A 131 -7.63 -15.72 -5.75
N VAL A 132 -8.25 -15.47 -4.62
CA VAL A 132 -7.69 -15.72 -3.29
C VAL A 132 -8.30 -17.01 -2.74
N ARG A 133 -7.44 -17.89 -2.20
CA ARG A 133 -7.89 -19.15 -1.56
C ARG A 133 -8.50 -18.84 -0.19
N LYS A 134 -9.40 -19.72 0.27
CA LYS A 134 -10.11 -19.55 1.54
C LYS A 134 -9.15 -19.38 2.72
N GLU A 135 -8.07 -20.13 2.73
CA GLU A 135 -7.05 -20.11 3.80
C GLU A 135 -6.43 -18.71 3.97
N VAL A 136 -6.30 -17.94 2.88
CA VAL A 136 -5.75 -16.58 2.94
C VAL A 136 -6.68 -15.62 3.69
N PHE A 137 -8.00 -15.81 3.57
CA PHE A 137 -8.96 -15.01 4.36
C PHE A 137 -8.81 -15.31 5.85
N GLU A 138 -8.72 -16.59 6.22
CA GLU A 138 -8.56 -17.03 7.60
C GLU A 138 -7.23 -16.54 8.20
N GLU A 139 -6.12 -16.68 7.45
CA GLU A 139 -4.82 -16.17 7.85
C GLU A 139 -4.85 -14.64 8.04
N THR A 140 -5.41 -13.91 7.07
CA THR A 140 -5.49 -12.45 7.13
C THR A 140 -6.30 -11.98 8.34
N LEU A 141 -7.46 -12.61 8.60
CA LEU A 141 -8.29 -12.28 9.75
C LEU A 141 -7.60 -12.60 11.08
N SER A 142 -6.84 -13.70 11.12
CA SER A 142 -6.03 -14.06 12.29
C SER A 142 -4.93 -13.02 12.52
N GLU A 143 -4.22 -12.59 11.48
CA GLU A 143 -3.14 -11.59 11.58
C GLU A 143 -3.64 -10.23 12.10
N VAL A 144 -4.86 -9.84 11.73
CA VAL A 144 -5.47 -8.59 12.23
C VAL A 144 -6.29 -8.77 13.52
N GLY A 145 -6.39 -10.00 14.06
CA GLY A 145 -7.14 -10.30 15.29
C GLY A 145 -8.66 -10.14 15.14
N LEU A 146 -9.21 -10.58 14.01
CA LEU A 146 -10.65 -10.53 13.70
C LEU A 146 -11.26 -11.91 13.39
N SER A 147 -10.58 -13.02 13.70
CA SER A 147 -11.08 -14.39 13.41
C SER A 147 -12.48 -14.64 13.96
N GLU A 148 -12.73 -14.23 15.21
CA GLU A 148 -14.03 -14.43 15.89
C GLU A 148 -15.13 -13.47 15.39
N LYS A 149 -14.76 -12.49 14.54
CA LYS A 149 -15.66 -11.44 14.03
C LYS A 149 -16.09 -11.68 12.59
N ILE A 150 -15.75 -12.81 12.01
CA ILE A 150 -15.90 -13.13 10.59
C ILE A 150 -17.33 -12.95 10.05
N ASN A 151 -18.33 -13.24 10.86
CA ASN A 151 -19.76 -13.14 10.52
C ASN A 151 -20.41 -11.82 11.00
N MET A 152 -19.67 -10.96 11.69
CA MET A 152 -20.18 -9.66 12.15
C MET A 152 -20.20 -8.65 11.01
N ARG A 153 -21.06 -7.66 11.11
CA ARG A 153 -21.09 -6.52 10.19
C ARG A 153 -20.19 -5.38 10.70
N PRO A 154 -19.69 -4.49 9.82
CA PRO A 154 -18.83 -3.39 10.22
C PRO A 154 -19.39 -2.47 11.32
N ASN A 155 -20.71 -2.26 11.35
CA ASN A 155 -21.37 -1.45 12.39
C ASN A 155 -21.43 -2.11 13.79
N GLU A 156 -21.12 -3.39 13.88
CA GLU A 156 -21.03 -4.16 15.12
C GLU A 156 -19.60 -4.19 15.69
N LEU A 157 -18.65 -3.62 14.94
CA LEU A 157 -17.23 -3.53 15.30
C LEU A 157 -16.94 -2.19 15.97
N SER A 158 -16.03 -2.20 16.96
CA SER A 158 -15.42 -0.98 17.49
C SER A 158 -14.58 -0.26 16.42
N GLU A 159 -14.28 1.04 16.61
CA GLU A 159 -13.46 1.80 15.66
C GLU A 159 -12.10 1.15 15.38
N GLY A 160 -11.43 0.63 16.42
CA GLY A 160 -10.17 -0.10 16.26
C GLY A 160 -10.33 -1.41 15.48
N GLU A 161 -11.46 -2.12 15.62
CA GLU A 161 -11.76 -3.33 14.82
C GLU A 161 -12.11 -2.95 13.39
N GLN A 162 -12.81 -1.86 13.15
CA GLN A 162 -13.07 -1.33 11.82
C GLN A 162 -11.77 -0.94 11.12
N GLN A 163 -10.84 -0.29 11.82
CA GLN A 163 -9.53 0.01 11.27
C GLN A 163 -8.77 -1.27 10.89
N ARG A 164 -8.80 -2.30 11.75
CA ARG A 164 -8.18 -3.60 11.43
C ARG A 164 -8.88 -4.32 10.27
N LEU A 165 -10.20 -4.19 10.11
CA LEU A 165 -10.91 -4.69 8.94
C LEU A 165 -10.47 -3.98 7.66
N SER A 166 -10.32 -2.64 7.68
CA SER A 166 -9.79 -1.88 6.54
C SER A 166 -8.39 -2.36 6.14
N ILE A 167 -7.54 -2.62 7.12
CA ILE A 167 -6.22 -3.21 6.89
C ILE A 167 -6.35 -4.61 6.28
N ALA A 168 -7.19 -5.48 6.82
CA ALA A 168 -7.40 -6.82 6.28
C ALA A 168 -7.85 -6.79 4.80
N MET A 169 -8.76 -5.88 4.44
CA MET A 169 -9.23 -5.70 3.05
C MET A 169 -8.10 -5.26 2.11
N ALA A 170 -7.13 -4.48 2.60
CA ALA A 170 -5.95 -4.10 1.84
C ALA A 170 -4.95 -5.25 1.69
N LEU A 171 -4.76 -6.06 2.75
CA LEU A 171 -3.75 -7.10 2.81
C LEU A 171 -4.16 -8.43 2.17
N VAL A 172 -5.44 -8.80 2.20
CA VAL A 172 -5.95 -10.09 1.69
C VAL A 172 -5.64 -10.32 0.21
N LYS A 173 -5.38 -9.24 -0.54
CA LYS A 173 -4.98 -9.29 -1.95
C LYS A 173 -3.49 -9.62 -2.15
N GLU A 174 -2.72 -9.74 -1.10
CA GLU A 174 -1.26 -9.89 -1.10
C GLU A 174 -0.55 -8.83 -1.97
N PRO A 175 -0.75 -7.53 -1.66
CA PRO A 175 -0.28 -6.44 -2.50
C PRO A 175 1.25 -6.36 -2.54
N ALA A 176 1.80 -5.82 -3.64
CA ALA A 176 3.20 -5.49 -3.77
C ALA A 176 3.58 -4.17 -3.09
N LEU A 177 2.59 -3.30 -2.86
CA LEU A 177 2.71 -1.99 -2.22
C LEU A 177 1.50 -1.75 -1.31
N ILE A 178 1.75 -1.36 -0.07
CA ILE A 178 0.75 -0.87 0.87
C ILE A 178 0.88 0.64 0.95
N LEU A 179 -0.23 1.34 0.73
CA LEU A 179 -0.37 2.78 0.89
C LEU A 179 -1.36 3.05 2.03
N ALA A 180 -0.95 3.78 3.04
CA ALA A 180 -1.78 4.09 4.18
C ALA A 180 -1.85 5.60 4.42
N ASP A 181 -3.07 6.15 4.34
CA ASP A 181 -3.35 7.55 4.61
C ASP A 181 -3.87 7.69 6.05
N GLU A 182 -3.06 8.30 6.91
CA GLU A 182 -3.36 8.57 8.33
C GLU A 182 -3.89 7.33 9.09
N PRO A 183 -3.24 6.15 9.02
CA PRO A 183 -3.82 4.91 9.52
C PRO A 183 -3.98 4.85 11.06
N THR A 184 -3.44 5.84 11.77
CA THR A 184 -3.41 5.88 13.24
C THR A 184 -4.07 7.12 13.85
N SER A 185 -4.64 8.01 13.03
CA SER A 185 -5.10 9.34 13.44
C SER A 185 -6.21 9.33 14.50
N SER A 186 -7.05 8.28 14.53
CA SER A 186 -8.15 8.12 15.48
C SER A 186 -7.85 7.13 16.63
N LEU A 187 -6.60 6.63 16.71
CA LEU A 187 -6.24 5.56 17.64
C LEU A 187 -5.45 6.09 18.83
N ASP A 188 -5.68 5.47 19.99
CA ASP A 188 -4.81 5.63 21.16
C ASP A 188 -3.41 5.04 20.91
N ASP A 189 -2.45 5.32 21.79
CA ASP A 189 -1.05 4.93 21.64
C ASP A 189 -0.87 3.40 21.51
N ASN A 190 -1.62 2.61 22.25
CA ASN A 190 -1.53 1.15 22.22
C ASN A 190 -2.01 0.60 20.87
N ASN A 191 -3.16 1.08 20.39
CA ASN A 191 -3.72 0.67 19.10
C ASN A 191 -2.90 1.22 17.93
N CYS A 192 -2.36 2.43 18.03
CA CYS A 192 -1.41 2.99 17.08
C CYS A 192 -0.20 2.05 16.89
N ASN A 193 0.47 1.69 17.97
CA ASN A 193 1.63 0.79 17.92
C ASN A 193 1.29 -0.59 17.37
N LYS A 194 0.11 -1.14 17.70
CA LYS A 194 -0.35 -2.43 17.15
C LYS A 194 -0.55 -2.37 15.64
N VAL A 195 -1.20 -1.32 15.14
CA VAL A 195 -1.46 -1.13 13.70
C VAL A 195 -0.15 -0.99 12.92
N ILE A 196 0.77 -0.13 13.38
CA ILE A 196 2.06 0.06 12.69
C ILE A 196 2.90 -1.21 12.73
N SER A 197 2.96 -1.90 13.87
CA SER A 197 3.68 -3.17 14.01
C SER A 197 3.11 -4.25 13.08
N LEU A 198 1.78 -4.32 12.95
CA LEU A 198 1.09 -5.23 12.02
C LEU A 198 1.51 -4.96 10.57
N LEU A 199 1.42 -3.69 10.11
CA LEU A 199 1.77 -3.32 8.75
C LEU A 199 3.25 -3.59 8.43
N LYS A 200 4.15 -3.30 9.37
CA LYS A 200 5.59 -3.58 9.21
C LYS A 200 5.88 -5.07 9.14
N LYS A 201 5.35 -5.85 10.09
CA LYS A 201 5.51 -7.32 10.09
C LYS A 201 4.99 -7.95 8.81
N TYR A 202 3.82 -7.49 8.32
CA TYR A 202 3.28 -7.96 7.06
C TYR A 202 4.20 -7.61 5.89
N SER A 203 4.66 -6.35 5.81
CA SER A 203 5.59 -5.89 4.78
C SER A 203 6.87 -6.73 4.74
N GLU A 204 7.45 -7.02 5.89
CA GLU A 204 8.65 -7.85 6.03
C GLU A 204 8.39 -9.32 5.63
N LYS A 205 7.28 -9.91 6.11
CA LYS A 205 6.90 -11.30 5.83
C LYS A 205 6.61 -11.55 4.35
N LYS A 206 5.88 -10.64 3.69
CA LYS A 206 5.42 -10.80 2.30
C LYS A 206 6.34 -10.12 1.27
N GLY A 207 7.35 -9.40 1.69
CA GLY A 207 8.28 -8.72 0.78
C GLY A 207 7.65 -7.54 0.05
N CYS A 208 6.61 -6.90 0.61
CA CYS A 208 5.98 -5.74 0.00
C CYS A 208 6.57 -4.42 0.52
N LYS A 209 6.28 -3.34 -0.16
CA LYS A 209 6.66 -1.98 0.23
C LYS A 209 5.55 -1.37 1.06
N LEU A 210 5.92 -0.45 1.96
CA LEU A 210 4.97 0.25 2.83
C LEU A 210 5.21 1.76 2.76
N VAL A 211 4.20 2.52 2.36
CA VAL A 211 4.20 3.98 2.41
C VAL A 211 3.08 4.44 3.33
N ILE A 212 3.45 5.19 4.35
CA ILE A 212 2.49 5.80 5.28
C ILE A 212 2.62 7.30 5.17
N VAL A 213 1.51 7.99 4.97
CA VAL A 213 1.46 9.44 5.10
C VAL A 213 0.72 9.79 6.38
N THR A 214 1.26 10.72 7.16
CA THR A 214 0.67 11.10 8.45
C THR A 214 1.23 12.42 8.99
N HIS A 215 0.50 13.04 9.88
CA HIS A 215 1.00 14.10 10.76
C HIS A 215 1.39 13.57 12.16
N ASP A 216 1.18 12.27 12.42
CA ASP A 216 1.43 11.63 13.70
C ASP A 216 2.93 11.42 13.95
N SER A 217 3.50 12.23 14.83
CA SER A 217 4.92 12.16 15.18
C SER A 217 5.30 10.93 16.01
N ARG A 218 4.32 10.23 16.63
CA ARG A 218 4.57 9.04 17.48
C ARG A 218 5.23 7.90 16.70
N ILE A 219 4.94 7.78 15.42
CA ILE A 219 5.44 6.68 14.58
C ILE A 219 6.66 7.04 13.73
N LYS A 220 7.08 8.29 13.76
CA LYS A 220 8.19 8.82 12.94
C LYS A 220 9.47 8.00 13.10
N ASP A 221 9.84 7.64 14.32
CA ASP A 221 11.11 6.94 14.60
C ASP A 221 11.09 5.45 14.29
N LEU A 222 9.92 4.92 13.94
CA LEU A 222 9.77 3.54 13.50
C LEU A 222 10.22 3.30 12.05
N PHE A 223 10.46 4.37 11.27
CA PHE A 223 10.85 4.30 9.86
C PHE A 223 12.23 4.89 9.62
N LYS A 224 13.06 4.17 8.85
CA LYS A 224 14.40 4.63 8.44
C LYS A 224 14.33 5.69 7.34
N LYS A 225 13.42 5.50 6.37
CA LYS A 225 13.19 6.45 5.27
C LYS A 225 12.05 7.39 5.66
N ARG A 226 12.32 8.69 5.56
CA ARG A 226 11.39 9.76 5.96
C ARG A 226 11.44 10.88 4.93
N ILE A 227 10.29 11.43 4.63
CA ILE A 227 10.12 12.61 3.78
C ILE A 227 9.21 13.59 4.54
N SER A 228 9.46 14.88 4.39
CA SER A 228 8.56 15.95 4.86
C SER A 228 8.00 16.70 3.67
N LEU A 229 6.67 16.93 3.66
CA LEU A 229 5.93 17.76 2.69
C LEU A 229 5.52 19.08 3.31
#